data_5d3a35b86352104ebe207d05d7788ae3
#
_entry.id   5d3a35b86352104ebe207d05d7788ae3
#
_cell.length_a   1.000
_cell.length_b   1.000
_cell.length_c   1.000
_cell.angle_alpha   90.00
_cell.angle_beta   90.00
_cell.angle_gamma   90.00
#
_symmetry.space_group_name_H-M   'P 1'
#
loop_
_entity.id
_entity.type
_entity.pdbx_description
1 polymer ?
#
loop_
_entity_poly.entity_id
_entity_poly.type
_entity_poly.pdbx_seq_one_letter_code
_entity_poly.pdbx_strand_id
1 'polypeptide(L)'
;IKIEKISFSIGGRKLLDTGNISIPTKHKVGVVGRNGTGKTTLFDLIKGNRELESGKIYVPRNTKIGDVQQEVSENNLSVLETILAADEERETLIKQSSTEKDPIRIAEIQMRLEDIDAWSAEARASTILKGLGFDEKDNNLPCKSFSGGWRMRISLAAVLFNQPDLLLLDEPTNYLDLEGTIWLQNYLITYPVSYTHLTLPTTGIV
;
A
#
# COMPACT_ATOMS: atom_id res chain seq x y z
N ILE A 1 5.20 -9.70 -11.91
CA ILE A 1 5.36 -10.83 -10.99
C ILE A 1 5.20 -12.11 -11.78
N LYS A 2 6.05 -13.11 -11.51
CA LYS A 2 5.90 -14.45 -12.08
C LYS A 2 5.91 -15.46 -10.95
N ILE A 3 4.89 -16.31 -10.92
CA ILE A 3 4.71 -17.37 -9.94
C ILE A 3 4.76 -18.70 -10.70
N GLU A 4 5.65 -19.60 -10.31
CA GLU A 4 5.88 -20.87 -11.00
C GLU A 4 5.78 -22.05 -10.05
N LYS A 5 4.82 -22.94 -10.29
CA LYS A 5 4.61 -24.23 -9.62
C LYS A 5 4.67 -24.14 -8.09
N ILE A 6 4.11 -23.06 -7.52
CA ILE A 6 4.13 -22.88 -6.07
C ILE A 6 3.19 -23.85 -5.39
N SER A 7 3.67 -24.44 -4.30
CA SER A 7 2.85 -25.22 -3.36
C SER A 7 3.10 -24.72 -1.94
N PHE A 8 2.04 -24.66 -1.18
CA PHE A 8 2.08 -24.24 0.22
C PHE A 8 0.95 -24.85 1.03
N SER A 9 1.24 -25.33 2.24
CA SER A 9 0.28 -25.93 3.16
C SER A 9 0.33 -25.29 4.54
N ILE A 10 -0.76 -25.29 5.27
CA ILE A 10 -0.83 -24.90 6.68
C ILE A 10 -1.51 -26.03 7.46
N GLY A 11 -0.83 -26.53 8.51
CA GLY A 11 -1.40 -27.57 9.37
C GLY A 11 -1.81 -28.83 8.60
N GLY A 12 -1.07 -29.22 7.58
CA GLY A 12 -1.35 -30.38 6.73
C GLY A 12 -2.45 -30.14 5.67
N ARG A 13 -3.08 -28.97 5.64
CA ARG A 13 -4.04 -28.59 4.60
C ARG A 13 -3.32 -27.82 3.47
N LYS A 14 -3.38 -28.36 2.27
CA LYS A 14 -2.85 -27.72 1.08
C LYS A 14 -3.70 -26.49 0.72
N LEU A 15 -3.08 -25.31 0.67
CA LEU A 15 -3.73 -24.05 0.31
C LEU A 15 -3.43 -23.66 -1.14
N LEU A 16 -2.20 -23.93 -1.60
CA LEU A 16 -1.77 -23.70 -2.97
C LEU A 16 -1.19 -25.01 -3.51
N ASP A 17 -1.58 -25.39 -4.71
CA ASP A 17 -1.13 -26.61 -5.36
C ASP A 17 -0.72 -26.36 -6.80
N THR A 18 0.59 -26.39 -7.06
CA THR A 18 1.22 -26.24 -8.39
C THR A 18 0.72 -25.01 -9.18
N GLY A 19 0.41 -23.92 -8.46
CA GLY A 19 -0.09 -22.67 -9.03
C GLY A 19 0.93 -22.01 -9.96
N ASN A 20 0.46 -21.57 -11.13
CA ASN A 20 1.26 -20.79 -12.09
C ASN A 20 0.50 -19.53 -12.46
N ILE A 21 1.14 -18.36 -12.27
CA ILE A 21 0.58 -17.06 -12.64
C ILE A 21 1.68 -16.15 -13.16
N SER A 22 1.39 -15.42 -14.22
CA SER A 22 2.24 -14.33 -14.70
C SER A 22 1.42 -13.04 -14.74
N ILE A 23 1.83 -12.07 -13.96
CA ILE A 23 1.20 -10.74 -13.87
C ILE A 23 2.17 -9.74 -14.50
N PRO A 24 1.87 -9.23 -15.71
CA PRO A 24 2.69 -8.20 -16.34
C PRO A 24 2.67 -6.89 -15.53
N THR A 25 3.65 -6.02 -15.77
CA THR A 25 3.70 -4.70 -15.16
C THR A 25 2.48 -3.86 -15.56
N LYS A 26 2.00 -3.03 -14.67
CA LYS A 26 0.82 -2.15 -14.85
C LYS A 26 -0.52 -2.89 -15.02
N HIS A 27 -0.59 -4.17 -14.65
CA HIS A 27 -1.85 -4.91 -14.64
C HIS A 27 -2.49 -4.90 -13.26
N LYS A 28 -3.80 -4.87 -13.26
CA LYS A 28 -4.66 -4.91 -12.08
C LYS A 28 -5.29 -6.29 -12.00
N VAL A 29 -5.07 -6.99 -10.90
CA VAL A 29 -5.47 -8.39 -10.73
C VAL A 29 -6.32 -8.54 -9.48
N GLY A 30 -7.49 -9.15 -9.61
CA GLY A 30 -8.34 -9.54 -8.49
C GLY A 30 -8.11 -11.00 -8.11
N VAL A 31 -7.81 -11.27 -6.83
CA VAL A 31 -7.72 -12.64 -6.30
C VAL A 31 -9.04 -12.99 -5.61
N VAL A 32 -9.80 -13.90 -6.17
CA VAL A 32 -11.13 -14.30 -5.69
C VAL A 32 -11.05 -15.64 -4.97
N GLY A 33 -11.72 -15.76 -3.84
CA GLY A 33 -11.81 -17.02 -3.10
C GLY A 33 -12.55 -16.84 -1.77
N ARG A 34 -13.11 -17.92 -1.23
CA ARG A 34 -13.76 -17.92 0.10
C ARG A 34 -12.75 -17.57 1.19
N ASN A 35 -13.22 -17.13 2.37
CA ASN A 35 -12.36 -16.91 3.52
C ASN A 35 -11.64 -18.21 3.90
N GLY A 36 -10.35 -18.10 4.27
CA GLY A 36 -9.51 -19.25 4.60
C GLY A 36 -8.97 -20.04 3.41
N THR A 37 -9.12 -19.57 2.16
CA THR A 37 -8.55 -20.25 0.97
C THR A 37 -7.06 -19.92 0.73
N GLY A 38 -6.46 -19.04 1.54
CA GLY A 38 -5.03 -18.71 1.43
C GLY A 38 -4.72 -17.42 0.68
N LYS A 39 -5.72 -16.51 0.50
CA LYS A 39 -5.50 -15.20 -0.15
C LYS A 39 -4.41 -14.38 0.55
N THR A 40 -4.57 -14.13 1.85
CA THR A 40 -3.59 -13.43 2.69
C THR A 40 -2.23 -14.16 2.69
N THR A 41 -2.26 -15.50 2.72
CA THR A 41 -1.06 -16.33 2.64
C THR A 41 -0.30 -16.12 1.33
N LEU A 42 -1.01 -15.99 0.21
CA LEU A 42 -0.39 -15.69 -1.09
C LEU A 42 0.32 -14.33 -1.05
N PHE A 43 -0.25 -13.32 -0.41
CA PHE A 43 0.40 -12.03 -0.24
C PHE A 43 1.65 -12.12 0.64
N ASP A 44 1.59 -12.87 1.75
CA ASP A 44 2.75 -13.13 2.61
C ASP A 44 3.89 -13.84 1.83
N LEU A 45 3.55 -14.79 0.96
CA LEU A 45 4.52 -15.46 0.10
C LEU A 45 5.13 -14.50 -0.94
N ILE A 46 4.34 -13.61 -1.53
CA ILE A 46 4.83 -12.59 -2.48
C ILE A 46 5.77 -11.61 -1.77
N LYS A 47 5.47 -11.23 -0.53
CA LYS A 47 6.30 -10.35 0.31
C LYS A 47 7.58 -11.04 0.82
N GLY A 48 7.64 -12.37 0.73
CA GLY A 48 8.74 -13.15 1.31
C GLY A 48 8.64 -13.35 2.82
N ASN A 49 7.49 -13.06 3.44
CA ASN A 49 7.24 -13.28 4.87
C ASN A 49 7.07 -14.76 5.23
N ARG A 50 6.90 -15.61 4.23
CA ARG A 50 6.79 -17.07 4.38
C ARG A 50 7.62 -17.78 3.32
N GLU A 51 8.14 -18.95 3.67
CA GLU A 51 8.87 -19.82 2.74
C GLU A 51 7.91 -20.73 1.98
N LEU A 52 8.18 -20.93 0.69
CA LEU A 52 7.45 -21.88 -0.16
C LEU A 52 7.89 -23.31 0.13
N GLU A 53 6.96 -24.27 0.13
CA GLU A 53 7.29 -25.70 0.12
C GLU A 53 7.92 -26.12 -1.22
N SER A 54 7.41 -25.58 -2.31
CA SER A 54 7.96 -25.80 -3.66
C SER A 54 7.60 -24.66 -4.61
N GLY A 55 8.30 -24.59 -5.73
CA GLY A 55 8.12 -23.58 -6.76
C GLY A 55 8.92 -22.30 -6.50
N LYS A 56 8.59 -21.25 -7.22
CA LYS A 56 9.30 -19.95 -7.12
C LYS A 56 8.37 -18.78 -7.39
N ILE A 57 8.61 -17.68 -6.67
CA ILE A 57 8.00 -16.39 -6.92
C ILE A 57 9.10 -15.42 -7.34
N TYR A 58 8.93 -14.83 -8.52
CA TYR A 58 9.84 -13.82 -9.06
C TYR A 58 9.18 -12.45 -8.95
N VAL A 59 9.70 -11.60 -8.08
CA VAL A 59 9.41 -10.18 -8.04
C VAL A 59 10.64 -9.45 -8.58
N PRO A 60 10.52 -8.47 -9.49
CA PRO A 60 11.67 -7.73 -9.99
C PRO A 60 12.48 -7.11 -8.85
N ARG A 61 13.79 -7.05 -9.00
CA ARG A 61 14.66 -6.42 -8.02
C ARG A 61 14.28 -4.95 -7.87
N ASN A 62 14.37 -4.43 -6.64
CA ASN A 62 14.04 -3.03 -6.29
C ASN A 62 12.54 -2.66 -6.46
N THR A 63 11.63 -3.64 -6.59
CA THR A 63 10.19 -3.38 -6.57
C THR A 63 9.78 -2.90 -5.17
N LYS A 64 9.27 -1.68 -5.08
CA LYS A 64 8.63 -1.19 -3.84
C LYS A 64 7.29 -1.90 -3.68
N ILE A 65 7.16 -2.75 -2.66
CA ILE A 65 5.91 -3.43 -2.33
C ILE A 65 5.20 -2.63 -1.23
N GLY A 66 3.96 -2.24 -1.47
CA GLY A 66 3.09 -1.63 -0.48
C GLY A 66 1.96 -2.57 -0.09
N ASP A 67 1.76 -2.74 1.20
CA ASP A 67 0.62 -3.45 1.77
C ASP A 67 0.08 -2.67 2.98
N VAL A 68 -1.20 -2.84 3.23
CA VAL A 68 -1.86 -2.19 4.38
C VAL A 68 -1.55 -3.01 5.62
N GLN A 69 -0.74 -2.45 6.52
CA GLN A 69 -0.45 -3.06 7.82
C GLN A 69 -1.68 -2.93 8.74
N GLN A 70 -1.94 -3.98 9.52
CA GLN A 70 -3.08 -4.01 10.43
C GLN A 70 -2.96 -3.06 11.63
N GLU A 71 -1.77 -2.54 11.91
CA GLU A 71 -1.53 -1.60 13.00
C GLU A 71 -0.76 -0.39 12.51
N VAL A 72 -1.41 0.78 12.54
CA VAL A 72 -0.68 2.05 12.60
C VAL A 72 -0.13 2.16 14.01
N SER A 73 1.19 2.33 14.15
CA SER A 73 1.82 2.56 15.44
C SER A 73 1.10 3.69 16.19
N GLU A 74 0.83 3.47 17.47
CA GLU A 74 0.22 4.48 18.37
C GLU A 74 1.23 5.61 18.67
N ASN A 75 1.73 6.25 17.61
CA ASN A 75 2.59 7.41 17.74
C ASN A 75 1.76 8.68 17.97
N ASN A 76 2.43 9.73 18.44
CA ASN A 76 1.81 11.03 18.66
C ASN A 76 1.78 11.91 17.41
N LEU A 77 2.19 11.37 16.25
CA LEU A 77 2.16 12.10 14.99
C LEU A 77 0.70 12.37 14.57
N SER A 78 0.49 13.50 13.94
CA SER A 78 -0.78 13.79 13.29
C SER A 78 -1.03 12.84 12.12
N VAL A 79 -2.28 12.79 11.68
CA VAL A 79 -2.67 11.98 10.51
C VAL A 79 -1.84 12.36 9.29
N LEU A 80 -1.70 13.67 9.01
CA LEU A 80 -0.94 14.17 7.87
C LEU A 80 0.56 13.82 7.99
N GLU A 81 1.18 14.08 9.15
CA GLU A 81 2.58 13.73 9.39
C GLU A 81 2.85 12.23 9.21
N THR A 82 1.93 11.39 9.66
CA THR A 82 2.04 9.92 9.50
C THR A 82 2.06 9.51 8.04
N ILE A 83 1.22 10.14 7.20
CA ILE A 83 1.21 9.85 5.77
C ILE A 83 2.46 10.37 5.08
N LEU A 84 2.88 11.59 5.39
CA LEU A 84 4.10 12.18 4.82
C LEU A 84 5.36 11.38 5.17
N ALA A 85 5.43 10.85 6.40
CA ALA A 85 6.53 10.02 6.86
C ALA A 85 6.62 8.65 6.14
N ALA A 86 5.58 8.22 5.44
CA ALA A 86 5.63 7.00 4.62
C ALA A 86 6.54 7.15 3.38
N ASP A 87 6.80 8.38 2.93
CA ASP A 87 7.79 8.68 1.89
C ASP A 87 9.17 8.92 2.53
N GLU A 88 9.89 7.82 2.81
CA GLU A 88 11.21 7.86 3.45
C GLU A 88 12.25 8.63 2.62
N GLU A 89 12.15 8.60 1.29
CA GLU A 89 13.06 9.33 0.41
C GLU A 89 12.88 10.84 0.60
N ARG A 90 11.64 11.31 0.55
CA ARG A 90 11.28 12.71 0.79
C ARG A 90 11.74 13.17 2.17
N GLU A 91 11.42 12.42 3.23
CA GLU A 91 11.81 12.72 4.60
C GLU A 91 13.33 12.84 4.75
N THR A 92 14.07 11.93 4.14
CA THR A 92 15.53 11.92 4.17
C THR A 92 16.11 13.14 3.45
N LEU A 93 15.60 13.46 2.26
CA LEU A 93 16.06 14.60 1.47
C LEU A 93 15.76 15.93 2.18
N ILE A 94 14.59 16.10 2.80
CA ILE A 94 14.24 17.30 3.56
C ILE A 94 15.19 17.48 4.76
N LYS A 95 15.48 16.40 5.50
CA LYS A 95 16.44 16.44 6.62
C LYS A 95 17.85 16.80 6.15
N GLN A 96 18.30 16.20 5.05
CA GLN A 96 19.59 16.51 4.46
C GLN A 96 19.68 17.97 3.98
N SER A 97 18.64 18.47 3.32
CA SER A 97 18.58 19.86 2.85
C SER A 97 18.73 20.88 3.98
N SER A 98 18.25 20.55 5.18
CA SER A 98 18.33 21.45 6.35
C SER A 98 19.72 21.46 7.04
N THR A 99 20.55 20.42 6.81
CA THR A 99 21.83 20.23 7.52
C THR A 99 23.05 20.34 6.60
N GLU A 100 22.86 20.17 5.29
CA GLU A 100 23.93 20.21 4.30
C GLU A 100 24.51 21.63 4.15
N LYS A 101 25.80 21.70 3.92
CA LYS A 101 26.56 22.97 3.75
C LYS A 101 27.24 23.11 2.40
N ASP A 102 27.40 21.99 1.68
CA ASP A 102 28.00 22.00 0.36
C ASP A 102 26.98 22.50 -0.67
N PRO A 103 27.24 23.62 -1.37
CA PRO A 103 26.30 24.17 -2.35
C PRO A 103 25.94 23.20 -3.50
N ILE A 104 26.89 22.35 -3.90
CA ILE A 104 26.68 21.38 -4.97
C ILE A 104 25.68 20.31 -4.49
N ARG A 105 25.91 19.78 -3.30
CA ARG A 105 25.01 18.81 -2.68
C ARG A 105 23.62 19.39 -2.41
N ILE A 106 23.53 20.63 -1.97
CA ILE A 106 22.24 21.33 -1.78
C ILE A 106 21.48 21.38 -3.10
N ALA A 107 22.15 21.75 -4.20
CA ALA A 107 21.53 21.79 -5.51
C ALA A 107 21.03 20.40 -5.98
N GLU A 108 21.83 19.34 -5.79
CA GLU A 108 21.43 17.96 -6.09
C GLU A 108 20.18 17.53 -5.29
N ILE A 109 20.15 17.84 -3.99
CA ILE A 109 19.01 17.53 -3.12
C ILE A 109 17.75 18.28 -3.59
N GLN A 110 17.89 19.57 -3.92
CA GLN A 110 16.76 20.37 -4.40
C GLN A 110 16.21 19.85 -5.73
N MET A 111 17.07 19.52 -6.68
CA MET A 111 16.66 18.88 -7.94
C MET A 111 15.92 17.57 -7.68
N ARG A 112 16.41 16.74 -6.76
CA ARG A 112 15.76 15.47 -6.44
C ARG A 112 14.41 15.66 -5.76
N LEU A 113 14.27 16.65 -4.86
CA LEU A 113 12.99 17.01 -4.24
C LEU A 113 11.97 17.47 -5.28
N GLU A 114 12.42 18.19 -6.31
CA GLU A 114 11.57 18.60 -7.43
C GLU A 114 11.16 17.41 -8.30
N ASP A 115 12.10 16.51 -8.63
CA ASP A 115 11.84 15.30 -9.42
C ASP A 115 10.77 14.39 -8.78
N ILE A 116 10.76 14.26 -7.45
CA ILE A 116 9.78 13.45 -6.71
C ILE A 116 8.51 14.22 -6.35
N ASP A 117 8.37 15.45 -6.84
CA ASP A 117 7.23 16.33 -6.55
C ASP A 117 6.97 16.49 -5.03
N ALA A 118 8.05 16.69 -4.27
CA ALA A 118 8.02 16.77 -2.81
C ALA A 118 7.16 17.90 -2.27
N TRP A 119 7.03 19.00 -3.02
CA TRP A 119 6.31 20.20 -2.61
C TRP A 119 4.80 20.06 -2.69
N SER A 120 4.28 19.18 -3.55
CA SER A 120 2.84 18.86 -3.62
C SER A 120 2.41 17.79 -2.62
N ALA A 121 3.35 17.22 -1.86
CA ALA A 121 3.12 16.07 -0.98
C ALA A 121 1.94 16.27 -0.01
N GLU A 122 1.84 17.43 0.66
CA GLU A 122 0.75 17.73 1.58
C GLU A 122 -0.62 17.78 0.88
N ALA A 123 -0.67 18.40 -0.30
CA ALA A 123 -1.89 18.47 -1.08
C ALA A 123 -2.33 17.08 -1.58
N ARG A 124 -1.38 16.24 -2.02
CA ARG A 124 -1.65 14.85 -2.42
C ARG A 124 -2.14 14.01 -1.24
N ALA A 125 -1.47 14.11 -0.08
CA ALA A 125 -1.87 13.41 1.14
C ALA A 125 -3.28 13.82 1.58
N SER A 126 -3.58 15.13 1.62
CA SER A 126 -4.90 15.66 1.96
C SER A 126 -5.99 15.21 0.99
N THR A 127 -5.68 15.12 -0.31
CA THR A 127 -6.61 14.60 -1.32
C THR A 127 -6.96 13.13 -1.09
N ILE A 128 -5.98 12.31 -0.73
CA ILE A 128 -6.19 10.89 -0.42
C ILE A 128 -7.01 10.76 0.88
N LEU A 129 -6.66 11.52 1.92
CA LEU A 129 -7.41 11.54 3.18
C LEU A 129 -8.88 11.90 2.98
N LYS A 130 -9.14 12.99 2.25
CA LYS A 130 -10.49 13.42 1.92
C LYS A 130 -11.28 12.31 1.19
N GLY A 131 -10.64 11.63 0.26
CA GLY A 131 -11.26 10.51 -0.46
C GLY A 131 -11.58 9.32 0.43
N LEU A 132 -10.86 9.12 1.51
CA LEU A 132 -11.10 8.08 2.53
C LEU A 132 -12.02 8.53 3.66
N GLY A 133 -12.63 9.72 3.55
CA GLY A 133 -13.66 10.22 4.45
C GLY A 133 -13.17 11.10 5.61
N PHE A 134 -11.88 11.53 5.60
CA PHE A 134 -11.37 12.48 6.59
C PHE A 134 -11.75 13.91 6.25
N ASP A 135 -12.10 14.69 7.27
CA ASP A 135 -12.24 16.14 7.16
C ASP A 135 -10.86 16.82 7.22
N GLU A 136 -10.76 18.04 6.68
CA GLU A 136 -9.51 18.82 6.73
C GLU A 136 -9.00 19.08 8.16
N LYS A 137 -9.91 19.25 9.12
CA LYS A 137 -9.58 19.39 10.55
C LYS A 137 -8.91 18.15 11.15
N ASP A 138 -9.19 16.96 10.59
CA ASP A 138 -8.67 15.69 11.09
C ASP A 138 -7.18 15.53 10.76
N ASN A 139 -6.67 16.21 9.73
CA ASN A 139 -5.29 16.13 9.28
C ASN A 139 -4.28 16.42 10.40
N ASN A 140 -4.62 17.34 11.30
CA ASN A 140 -3.75 17.77 12.39
C ASN A 140 -3.99 17.03 13.71
N LEU A 141 -4.97 16.13 13.75
CA LEU A 141 -5.25 15.33 14.94
C LEU A 141 -4.27 14.16 15.06
N PRO A 142 -3.86 13.77 16.27
CA PRO A 142 -2.96 12.64 16.46
C PRO A 142 -3.64 11.32 16.10
N CYS A 143 -2.91 10.41 15.43
CA CYS A 143 -3.45 9.12 15.00
C CYS A 143 -4.08 8.29 16.12
N LYS A 144 -3.57 8.40 17.35
CA LYS A 144 -4.11 7.72 18.54
C LYS A 144 -5.53 8.13 18.92
N SER A 145 -6.01 9.30 18.48
CA SER A 145 -7.37 9.77 18.75
C SER A 145 -8.45 9.05 17.92
N PHE A 146 -8.03 8.28 16.93
CA PHE A 146 -8.93 7.59 16.01
C PHE A 146 -9.19 6.14 16.42
N SER A 147 -10.38 5.62 16.11
CA SER A 147 -10.71 4.21 16.30
C SER A 147 -9.88 3.30 15.38
N GLY A 148 -9.85 2.00 15.67
CA GLY A 148 -9.11 1.02 14.86
C GLY A 148 -9.45 1.07 13.38
N GLY A 149 -10.72 1.19 13.01
CA GLY A 149 -11.16 1.32 11.61
C GLY A 149 -10.63 2.58 10.93
N TRP A 150 -10.62 3.71 11.63
CA TRP A 150 -10.05 4.96 11.12
C TRP A 150 -8.52 4.86 11.00
N ARG A 151 -7.84 4.22 11.96
CA ARG A 151 -6.39 3.96 11.84
C ARG A 151 -6.06 3.09 10.63
N MET A 152 -6.91 2.11 10.30
CA MET A 152 -6.76 1.33 9.06
C MET A 152 -6.90 2.19 7.80
N ARG A 153 -7.81 3.19 7.80
CA ARG A 153 -7.91 4.16 6.69
C ARG A 153 -6.64 5.02 6.59
N ILE A 154 -6.03 5.42 7.72
CA ILE A 154 -4.74 6.14 7.73
C ILE A 154 -3.63 5.26 7.15
N SER A 155 -3.54 3.98 7.53
CA SER A 155 -2.58 3.04 6.96
C SER A 155 -2.77 2.89 5.45
N LEU A 156 -4.01 2.75 5.00
CA LEU A 156 -4.33 2.71 3.57
C LEU A 156 -3.89 4.00 2.85
N ALA A 157 -4.18 5.17 3.45
CA ALA A 157 -3.75 6.45 2.89
C ALA A 157 -2.23 6.55 2.74
N ALA A 158 -1.47 6.12 3.75
CA ALA A 158 0.00 6.12 3.72
C ALA A 158 0.55 5.23 2.60
N VAL A 159 -0.02 4.04 2.42
CA VAL A 159 0.38 3.12 1.35
C VAL A 159 0.05 3.70 -0.03
N LEU A 160 -1.15 4.28 -0.20
CA LEU A 160 -1.54 4.91 -1.47
C LEU A 160 -0.69 6.14 -1.80
N PHE A 161 -0.32 6.93 -0.78
CA PHE A 161 0.53 8.11 -0.92
C PHE A 161 1.95 7.75 -1.38
N ASN A 162 2.53 6.68 -0.85
CA ASN A 162 3.88 6.23 -1.18
C ASN A 162 4.02 5.65 -2.60
N GLN A 163 2.91 5.42 -3.31
CA GLN A 163 2.86 4.94 -4.70
C GLN A 163 3.80 3.74 -4.98
N PRO A 164 3.67 2.62 -4.26
CA PRO A 164 4.51 1.45 -4.48
C PRO A 164 4.36 0.87 -5.88
N ASP A 165 5.41 0.22 -6.40
CA ASP A 165 5.40 -0.45 -7.71
C ASP A 165 4.45 -1.66 -7.74
N LEU A 166 4.28 -2.30 -6.59
CA LEU A 166 3.34 -3.40 -6.36
C LEU A 166 2.50 -3.09 -5.12
N LEU A 167 1.23 -2.86 -5.32
CA LEU A 167 0.26 -2.62 -4.25
C LEU A 167 -0.52 -3.90 -3.97
N LEU A 168 -0.46 -4.40 -2.72
CA LEU A 168 -1.18 -5.57 -2.24
C LEU A 168 -2.28 -5.13 -1.27
N LEU A 169 -3.54 -5.31 -1.65
CA LEU A 169 -4.68 -4.92 -0.84
C LEU A 169 -5.49 -6.15 -0.41
N ASP A 170 -5.51 -6.43 0.89
CA ASP A 170 -6.31 -7.51 1.49
C ASP A 170 -7.60 -6.92 2.07
N GLU A 171 -8.73 -7.19 1.42
CA GLU A 171 -10.07 -6.74 1.81
C GLU A 171 -10.13 -5.25 2.20
N PRO A 172 -9.61 -4.31 1.36
CA PRO A 172 -9.41 -2.91 1.73
C PRO A 172 -10.71 -2.16 2.02
N THR A 173 -11.84 -2.71 1.61
CA THR A 173 -13.17 -2.09 1.79
C THR A 173 -13.82 -2.39 3.13
N ASN A 174 -13.27 -3.32 3.94
CA ASN A 174 -13.87 -3.70 5.22
C ASN A 174 -13.96 -2.53 6.23
N TYR A 175 -13.12 -1.51 6.05
CA TYR A 175 -13.06 -0.35 6.93
C TYR A 175 -13.55 0.94 6.27
N LEU A 176 -14.09 0.84 5.05
CA LEU A 176 -14.60 1.96 4.28
C LEU A 176 -16.13 1.96 4.27
N ASP A 177 -16.72 3.13 4.27
CA ASP A 177 -18.11 3.34 3.89
C ASP A 177 -18.27 3.25 2.36
N LEU A 178 -19.51 3.42 1.89
CA LEU A 178 -19.80 3.33 0.47
C LEU A 178 -19.05 4.41 -0.34
N GLU A 179 -18.99 5.63 0.18
CA GLU A 179 -18.33 6.75 -0.52
C GLU A 179 -16.82 6.53 -0.63
N GLY A 180 -16.17 6.15 0.47
CA GLY A 180 -14.75 5.79 0.49
C GLY A 180 -14.43 4.59 -0.41
N THR A 181 -15.33 3.60 -0.46
CA THR A 181 -15.18 2.44 -1.36
C THR A 181 -15.24 2.85 -2.83
N ILE A 182 -16.20 3.68 -3.21
CA ILE A 182 -16.33 4.19 -4.60
C ILE A 182 -15.12 5.06 -4.95
N TRP A 183 -14.69 5.91 -4.02
CA TRP A 183 -13.51 6.73 -4.23
C TRP A 183 -12.25 5.87 -4.43
N LEU A 184 -12.02 4.88 -3.57
CA LEU A 184 -10.88 3.97 -3.68
C LEU A 184 -10.89 3.23 -5.01
N GLN A 185 -12.06 2.74 -5.45
CA GLN A 185 -12.20 2.07 -6.74
C GLN A 185 -11.77 3.00 -7.90
N ASN A 186 -12.26 4.25 -7.92
CA ASN A 186 -11.90 5.23 -8.93
C ASN A 186 -10.41 5.59 -8.88
N TYR A 187 -9.85 5.76 -7.69
CA TYR A 187 -8.44 6.02 -7.48
C TYR A 187 -7.58 4.89 -8.04
N LEU A 188 -7.94 3.64 -7.74
CA LEU A 188 -7.22 2.46 -8.23
C LEU A 188 -7.34 2.30 -9.75
N ILE A 189 -8.44 2.71 -10.40
CA ILE A 189 -8.56 2.68 -11.87
C ILE A 189 -7.49 3.56 -12.52
N THR A 190 -7.20 4.72 -11.96
CA THR A 190 -6.21 5.67 -12.47
C THR A 190 -4.80 5.42 -11.95
N TYR A 191 -4.63 4.50 -11.01
CA TYR A 191 -3.36 4.21 -10.37
C TYR A 191 -2.33 3.71 -11.39
N PRO A 192 -1.13 4.33 -11.46
CA PRO A 192 -0.18 4.13 -12.59
C PRO A 192 0.57 2.80 -12.54
N VAL A 193 0.52 2.07 -11.43
CA VAL A 193 1.29 0.84 -11.21
C VAL A 193 0.43 -0.41 -11.08
N SER A 194 1.04 -1.59 -11.05
CA SER A 194 0.35 -2.86 -10.86
C SER A 194 -0.18 -2.97 -9.43
N TYR A 195 -1.43 -3.36 -9.28
CA TYR A 195 -1.95 -3.76 -7.98
C TYR A 195 -2.72 -5.07 -8.07
N THR A 196 -2.70 -5.83 -6.97
CA THR A 196 -3.55 -7.00 -6.77
C THR A 196 -4.58 -6.66 -5.71
N HIS A 197 -5.85 -6.78 -6.07
CA HIS A 197 -6.97 -6.53 -5.19
C HIS A 197 -7.62 -7.85 -4.79
N LEU A 198 -7.80 -8.08 -3.50
CA LEU A 198 -8.65 -9.16 -3.01
C LEU A 198 -10.08 -8.70 -3.05
N THR A 199 -10.89 -9.43 -3.79
CA THR A 199 -12.24 -9.04 -4.17
C THR A 199 -13.18 -8.81 -3.01
N LEU A 200 -14.07 -7.84 -3.22
CA LEU A 200 -15.39 -7.78 -2.62
C LEU A 200 -16.12 -9.13 -2.75
N PRO A 201 -16.87 -9.57 -1.74
CA PRO A 201 -17.86 -10.59 -1.96
C PRO A 201 -18.87 -10.02 -2.96
N THR A 202 -18.77 -10.41 -4.22
CA THR A 202 -19.87 -10.23 -5.17
C THR A 202 -21.01 -11.07 -4.66
N THR A 203 -21.94 -10.44 -3.94
CA THR A 203 -23.30 -10.94 -3.88
C THR A 203 -23.76 -10.97 -5.32
N GLY A 204 -23.84 -12.18 -5.88
CA GLY A 204 -24.33 -12.37 -7.23
C GLY A 204 -25.70 -11.74 -7.33
N ILE A 205 -25.82 -10.80 -8.23
CA ILE A 205 -27.12 -10.48 -8.81
C ILE A 205 -27.23 -11.45 -9.99
N VAL A 206 -28.19 -12.36 -9.84
CA VAL A 206 -28.70 -13.25 -10.90
C VAL A 206 -29.23 -12.42 -12.05
#